data_e6e794b536ad6764e2d6b5e3dab3dbbe
#
_entry.id   e6e794b536ad6764e2d6b5e3dab3dbbe
#
_cell.length_a   1.000
_cell.length_b   1.000
_cell.length_c   1.000
_cell.angle_alpha   90.00
_cell.angle_beta   90.00
_cell.angle_gamma   90.00
#
_symmetry.space_group_name_H-M   'P 1'
#
loop_
_entity.id
_entity.type
_entity.pdbx_description
1 polymer ?
#
loop_
_entity_poly.entity_id
_entity_poly.type
_entity_poly.pdbx_seq_one_letter_code
_entity_poly.pdbx_strand_id
1 'polypeptide(L)'
;MTLAACGGQKSVDKPAAAASGTATATNELNIYNWSNYVDESTVEDFKKANNLKLTYDLYENNETLEAKMLTGKSGYDLGVPGIAFLPRQIKAGAYQKVDKSLIPNYKNIDPNLLKLLTDADPGNEYAVPYFSGVNTLAITAKGKELLGGKLPENGWDLMFKPEYTNKLKSCGIALWDTPSEMFPIVLKYIGKDPKGTNPADVEEAAKVLQGIRPDVKQFSASYIDSLARGEICLVAGNGGDLNLAKARAEEAKNNVGIEVLTPKGMGFWIESWVIPKDAKNVANAHKYINYTLDPEIAAKNGNAVTFAPASLPAREKMDKALVETRSIFPTAQDMADGFVMPQMSDATKKQTTTLWQKLKIGK
;
A
#
# COMPACT_ATOMS: atom_id res chain seq x y z
N MET A 1 67.73 28.05 -44.05
CA MET A 1 66.48 27.36 -44.25
C MET A 1 66.52 26.15 -43.30
N THR A 2 65.90 26.29 -42.14
CA THR A 2 65.92 25.22 -41.12
C THR A 2 64.50 25.00 -40.68
N LEU A 3 63.95 23.84 -40.99
CA LEU A 3 62.63 23.39 -40.55
C LEU A 3 62.77 22.77 -39.14
N ALA A 4 62.04 23.30 -38.19
CA ALA A 4 61.86 22.71 -36.88
C ALA A 4 60.56 21.89 -36.84
N ALA A 5 60.65 20.59 -36.52
CA ALA A 5 59.53 19.72 -36.31
C ALA A 5 59.15 19.72 -34.82
N CYS A 6 57.90 20.11 -34.49
CA CYS A 6 57.32 19.95 -33.14
C CYS A 6 56.66 18.59 -33.04
N GLY A 7 57.19 17.74 -32.15
CA GLY A 7 56.60 16.47 -31.74
C GLY A 7 55.49 16.73 -30.70
N GLY A 8 54.26 16.35 -31.04
CA GLY A 8 53.10 16.38 -30.13
C GLY A 8 53.13 15.14 -29.22
N GLN A 9 53.23 15.38 -27.93
CA GLN A 9 53.08 14.38 -26.86
C GLN A 9 51.59 14.15 -26.60
N LYS A 10 51.11 12.92 -26.88
CA LYS A 10 49.76 12.47 -26.47
C LYS A 10 49.76 12.22 -24.97
N SER A 11 49.04 13.03 -24.23
CA SER A 11 48.67 12.76 -22.86
C SER A 11 47.68 11.62 -22.81
N VAL A 12 48.04 10.53 -22.12
CA VAL A 12 47.14 9.42 -21.81
C VAL A 12 46.30 9.85 -20.61
N ASP A 13 44.99 10.11 -20.85
CA ASP A 13 44.05 10.35 -19.79
C ASP A 13 43.88 9.09 -18.92
N LYS A 14 44.30 9.26 -17.68
CA LYS A 14 44.08 8.26 -16.61
C LYS A 14 42.59 8.28 -16.26
N PRO A 15 41.89 7.12 -16.13
CA PRO A 15 40.52 7.10 -15.68
C PRO A 15 40.45 7.68 -14.28
N ALA A 16 39.59 8.66 -14.08
CA ALA A 16 39.27 9.20 -12.76
C ALA A 16 38.72 8.08 -11.87
N ALA A 17 39.42 7.79 -10.80
CA ALA A 17 38.97 6.89 -9.75
C ALA A 17 37.67 7.48 -9.18
N ALA A 18 36.57 6.71 -9.20
CA ALA A 18 35.34 7.03 -8.53
C ALA A 18 35.68 7.26 -7.05
N ALA A 19 35.46 8.47 -6.59
CA ALA A 19 35.58 8.81 -5.18
C ALA A 19 34.49 8.04 -4.43
N SER A 20 34.85 6.95 -3.77
CA SER A 20 34.06 6.34 -2.71
C SER A 20 34.06 7.35 -1.54
N GLY A 21 33.13 8.28 -1.58
CA GLY A 21 32.85 9.12 -0.43
C GLY A 21 32.37 8.21 0.71
N THR A 22 33.21 8.01 1.70
CA THR A 22 32.79 7.49 3.00
C THR A 22 31.78 8.47 3.56
N ALA A 23 30.48 8.18 3.36
CA ALA A 23 29.43 8.93 4.02
C ALA A 23 29.71 8.85 5.53
N THR A 24 30.00 9.98 6.15
CA THR A 24 30.11 10.08 7.60
C THR A 24 28.84 9.53 8.21
N ALA A 25 28.96 8.48 9.04
CA ALA A 25 27.84 7.87 9.71
C ALA A 25 27.13 8.97 10.55
N THR A 26 25.96 9.36 10.11
CA THR A 26 25.13 10.33 10.86
C THR A 26 24.35 9.57 11.92
N ASN A 27 23.98 10.28 13.00
CA ASN A 27 23.11 9.72 14.04
C ASN A 27 21.63 10.03 13.77
N GLU A 28 21.24 10.21 12.51
CA GLU A 28 19.88 10.59 12.12
C GLU A 28 19.25 9.54 11.23
N LEU A 29 17.90 9.45 11.28
CA LEU A 29 17.09 8.70 10.35
C LEU A 29 15.72 9.38 10.24
N ASN A 30 15.29 9.70 9.02
CA ASN A 30 14.01 10.35 8.75
C ASN A 30 13.15 9.42 7.92
N ILE A 31 12.01 8.99 8.46
CA ILE A 31 11.07 8.02 7.88
C ILE A 31 9.77 8.74 7.53
N TYR A 32 9.22 8.46 6.36
CA TYR A 32 7.90 8.90 5.93
C TYR A 32 7.04 7.68 5.63
N ASN A 33 6.06 7.41 6.49
CA ASN A 33 5.26 6.19 6.44
C ASN A 33 3.76 6.49 6.61
N TRP A 34 2.94 5.47 6.42
CA TRP A 34 1.51 5.50 6.63
C TRP A 34 1.15 5.67 8.11
N SER A 35 -0.03 6.26 8.38
CA SER A 35 -0.63 6.24 9.72
C SER A 35 -0.99 4.82 10.15
N ASN A 36 -0.85 4.52 11.45
CA ASN A 36 -1.19 3.20 12.03
C ASN A 36 -0.49 2.01 11.33
N TYR A 37 0.78 2.15 10.96
CA TYR A 37 1.46 1.18 10.09
C TYR A 37 2.76 0.62 10.69
N VAL A 38 2.92 0.73 11.99
CA VAL A 38 4.03 0.19 12.77
C VAL A 38 3.63 0.05 14.24
N ASP A 39 4.22 -0.88 14.96
CA ASP A 39 4.23 -0.87 16.42
C ASP A 39 5.26 0.17 16.89
N GLU A 40 4.81 1.24 17.52
CA GLU A 40 5.65 2.37 17.95
C GLU A 40 6.81 1.92 18.85
N SER A 41 6.62 0.84 19.64
CA SER A 41 7.68 0.32 20.50
C SER A 41 8.85 -0.24 19.69
N THR A 42 8.61 -0.80 18.49
CA THR A 42 9.71 -1.28 17.61
C THR A 42 10.54 -0.11 17.07
N VAL A 43 9.91 1.04 16.81
CA VAL A 43 10.62 2.26 16.39
C VAL A 43 11.49 2.79 17.51
N GLU A 44 10.95 2.87 18.75
CA GLU A 44 11.71 3.34 19.90
C GLU A 44 12.84 2.38 20.29
N ASP A 45 12.63 1.06 20.16
CA ASP A 45 13.67 0.05 20.40
C ASP A 45 14.82 0.19 19.39
N PHE A 46 14.50 0.35 18.11
CA PHE A 46 15.51 0.59 17.07
C PHE A 46 16.30 1.88 17.31
N LYS A 47 15.60 2.97 17.63
CA LYS A 47 16.18 4.27 17.94
C LYS A 47 17.17 4.19 19.09
N LYS A 48 16.79 3.54 20.19
CA LYS A 48 17.64 3.34 21.39
C LYS A 48 18.85 2.45 21.08
N ALA A 49 18.62 1.30 20.43
CA ALA A 49 19.69 0.33 20.13
C ALA A 49 20.78 0.91 19.22
N ASN A 50 20.43 1.86 18.34
CA ASN A 50 21.36 2.49 17.42
C ASN A 50 21.80 3.92 17.81
N ASN A 51 21.35 4.43 18.95
CA ASN A 51 21.60 5.80 19.42
C ASN A 51 21.29 6.86 18.35
N LEU A 52 20.08 6.78 17.73
CA LEU A 52 19.68 7.64 16.63
C LEU A 52 18.72 8.73 17.08
N LYS A 53 18.84 9.90 16.45
CA LYS A 53 17.76 10.88 16.35
C LYS A 53 16.86 10.44 15.18
N LEU A 54 15.70 9.86 15.48
CA LEU A 54 14.77 9.33 14.53
C LEU A 54 13.54 10.23 14.42
N THR A 55 13.24 10.70 13.20
CA THR A 55 12.01 11.41 12.85
C THR A 55 11.10 10.42 12.10
N TYR A 56 9.83 10.34 12.52
CA TYR A 56 8.85 9.45 11.92
C TYR A 56 7.60 10.26 11.59
N ASP A 57 7.49 10.69 10.33
CA ASP A 57 6.38 11.48 9.84
C ASP A 57 5.39 10.60 9.08
N LEU A 58 4.12 11.01 9.08
CA LEU A 58 3.02 10.23 8.56
C LEU A 58 2.38 10.86 7.32
N TYR A 59 1.79 10.02 6.46
CA TYR A 59 0.93 10.44 5.37
C TYR A 59 -0.29 9.50 5.24
N GLU A 60 -1.33 9.97 4.52
CA GLU A 60 -2.62 9.30 4.45
C GLU A 60 -2.92 8.66 3.09
N ASN A 61 -2.14 8.97 2.04
CA ASN A 61 -2.35 8.42 0.70
C ASN A 61 -1.07 8.45 -0.14
N ASN A 62 -1.03 7.57 -1.15
CA ASN A 62 0.12 7.44 -2.05
C ASN A 62 0.39 8.71 -2.87
N GLU A 63 -0.64 9.50 -3.19
CA GLU A 63 -0.51 10.73 -3.95
C GLU A 63 0.30 11.80 -3.19
N THR A 64 0.09 11.88 -1.87
CA THR A 64 0.86 12.76 -0.98
C THR A 64 2.33 12.32 -0.91
N LEU A 65 2.57 11.01 -0.75
CA LEU A 65 3.93 10.45 -0.80
C LEU A 65 4.57 10.73 -2.17
N GLU A 66 3.88 10.43 -3.27
CA GLU A 66 4.40 10.64 -4.63
C GLU A 66 4.79 12.09 -4.86
N ALA A 67 3.90 13.03 -4.53
CA ALA A 67 4.19 14.46 -4.67
C ALA A 67 5.46 14.86 -3.90
N LYS A 68 5.65 14.32 -2.70
CA LYS A 68 6.82 14.58 -1.86
C LYS A 68 8.11 14.00 -2.48
N MET A 69 8.08 12.73 -2.91
CA MET A 69 9.24 12.02 -3.47
C MET A 69 9.69 12.59 -4.82
N LEU A 70 8.74 12.99 -5.68
CA LEU A 70 9.05 13.56 -7.00
C LEU A 70 9.66 14.97 -6.95
N THR A 71 9.64 15.65 -5.81
CA THR A 71 10.36 16.94 -5.65
C THR A 71 11.89 16.78 -5.75
N GLY A 72 12.43 15.57 -5.51
CA GLY A 72 13.87 15.33 -5.37
C GLY A 72 14.51 16.02 -4.16
N LYS A 73 13.68 16.54 -3.26
CA LYS A 73 14.05 17.17 -1.98
C LYS A 73 13.05 16.74 -0.91
N SER A 74 12.92 15.42 -0.76
CA SER A 74 11.94 14.84 0.16
C SER A 74 12.24 15.20 1.62
N GLY A 75 13.52 15.22 1.98
CA GLY A 75 14.01 15.39 3.35
C GLY A 75 13.96 14.11 4.17
N TYR A 76 13.58 12.98 3.54
CA TYR A 76 13.48 11.68 4.18
C TYR A 76 14.56 10.70 3.68
N ASP A 77 14.81 9.67 4.47
CA ASP A 77 15.74 8.59 4.16
C ASP A 77 14.99 7.31 3.75
N LEU A 78 13.73 7.18 4.18
CA LEU A 78 12.84 6.08 3.85
C LEU A 78 11.43 6.59 3.51
N GLY A 79 10.78 5.92 2.56
CA GLY A 79 9.37 6.05 2.25
C GLY A 79 8.75 4.68 1.99
N VAL A 80 7.41 4.59 1.94
CA VAL A 80 6.68 3.32 1.80
C VAL A 80 5.58 3.42 0.74
N PRO A 81 5.94 3.53 -0.57
CA PRO A 81 4.93 3.56 -1.64
C PRO A 81 4.28 2.20 -1.86
N GLY A 82 3.02 2.24 -2.29
CA GLY A 82 2.33 1.08 -2.82
C GLY A 82 2.83 0.69 -4.22
N ILE A 83 2.72 -0.61 -4.56
CA ILE A 83 3.20 -1.21 -5.81
C ILE A 83 2.70 -0.47 -7.07
N ALA A 84 1.46 0.03 -7.06
CA ALA A 84 0.86 0.75 -8.19
C ALA A 84 1.56 2.09 -8.51
N PHE A 85 2.34 2.65 -7.59
CA PHE A 85 3.02 3.93 -7.74
C PHE A 85 4.52 3.79 -8.06
N LEU A 86 5.12 2.67 -7.69
CA LEU A 86 6.55 2.39 -7.85
C LEU A 86 7.08 2.61 -9.28
N PRO A 87 6.46 2.07 -10.35
CA PRO A 87 7.04 2.15 -11.70
C PRO A 87 7.24 3.59 -12.16
N ARG A 88 6.27 4.47 -11.86
CA ARG A 88 6.34 5.89 -12.23
C ARG A 88 7.43 6.61 -11.45
N GLN A 89 7.51 6.36 -10.16
CA GLN A 89 8.47 6.98 -9.26
C GLN A 89 9.89 6.53 -9.57
N ILE A 90 10.11 5.23 -9.85
CA ILE A 90 11.40 4.68 -10.30
C ILE A 90 11.81 5.30 -11.63
N LYS A 91 10.91 5.34 -12.61
CA LYS A 91 11.16 5.96 -13.92
C LYS A 91 11.53 7.45 -13.82
N ALA A 92 10.93 8.16 -12.87
CA ALA A 92 11.23 9.56 -12.59
C ALA A 92 12.55 9.76 -11.84
N GLY A 93 13.24 8.67 -11.43
CA GLY A 93 14.50 8.73 -10.68
C GLY A 93 14.34 9.20 -9.25
N ALA A 94 13.16 8.97 -8.64
CA ALA A 94 12.87 9.39 -7.26
C ALA A 94 13.68 8.61 -6.21
N TYR A 95 14.18 7.43 -6.55
CA TYR A 95 14.79 6.50 -5.59
C TYR A 95 16.21 6.10 -5.96
N GLN A 96 16.98 5.70 -4.95
CA GLN A 96 18.27 5.04 -5.08
C GLN A 96 18.06 3.53 -5.15
N LYS A 97 19.01 2.81 -5.77
CA LYS A 97 19.04 1.35 -5.68
C LYS A 97 19.37 0.90 -4.26
N VAL A 98 18.73 -0.16 -3.83
CA VAL A 98 18.98 -0.79 -2.53
C VAL A 98 20.19 -1.70 -2.64
N ASP A 99 21.11 -1.58 -1.70
CA ASP A 99 22.21 -2.55 -1.54
C ASP A 99 21.74 -3.72 -0.66
N LYS A 100 21.36 -4.82 -1.32
CA LYS A 100 20.87 -6.03 -0.65
C LYS A 100 21.92 -6.67 0.27
N SER A 101 23.21 -6.41 0.06
CA SER A 101 24.28 -6.92 0.91
C SER A 101 24.25 -6.32 2.33
N LEU A 102 23.64 -5.13 2.46
CA LEU A 102 23.43 -4.45 3.73
C LEU A 102 22.13 -4.89 4.45
N ILE A 103 21.38 -5.82 3.86
CA ILE A 103 20.10 -6.33 4.38
C ILE A 103 20.16 -7.86 4.53
N PRO A 104 20.88 -8.41 5.52
CA PRO A 104 20.97 -9.85 5.75
C PRO A 104 19.60 -10.56 5.84
N ASN A 105 18.58 -9.88 6.37
CA ASN A 105 17.22 -10.38 6.50
C ASN A 105 16.40 -10.34 5.18
N TYR A 106 16.98 -9.85 4.06
CA TYR A 106 16.33 -9.87 2.74
C TYR A 106 15.89 -11.30 2.34
N LYS A 107 16.64 -12.32 2.75
CA LYS A 107 16.32 -13.75 2.56
C LYS A 107 15.02 -14.20 3.23
N ASN A 108 14.51 -13.44 4.19
CA ASN A 108 13.27 -13.73 4.90
C ASN A 108 12.03 -13.31 4.11
N ILE A 109 12.19 -12.49 3.06
CA ILE A 109 11.04 -12.00 2.27
C ILE A 109 10.37 -13.16 1.54
N ASP A 110 9.04 -13.20 1.57
CA ASP A 110 8.25 -14.16 0.81
C ASP A 110 8.61 -14.05 -0.70
N PRO A 111 9.11 -15.14 -1.32
CA PRO A 111 9.49 -15.13 -2.73
C PRO A 111 8.31 -14.83 -3.68
N ASN A 112 7.06 -15.08 -3.25
CA ASN A 112 5.89 -14.72 -4.04
C ASN A 112 5.72 -13.20 -4.12
N LEU A 113 5.98 -12.46 -3.03
CA LEU A 113 5.94 -10.98 -3.04
C LEU A 113 7.03 -10.42 -3.94
N LEU A 114 8.26 -10.97 -3.89
CA LEU A 114 9.34 -10.56 -4.79
C LEU A 114 8.99 -10.81 -6.26
N LYS A 115 8.34 -11.93 -6.56
CA LYS A 115 7.87 -12.24 -7.91
C LYS A 115 6.79 -11.24 -8.38
N LEU A 116 5.81 -10.93 -7.54
CA LEU A 116 4.75 -9.96 -7.87
C LEU A 116 5.33 -8.53 -8.03
N LEU A 117 6.36 -8.18 -7.26
CA LEU A 117 7.00 -6.87 -7.34
C LEU A 117 7.81 -6.69 -8.63
N THR A 118 8.25 -7.78 -9.29
CA THR A 118 9.14 -7.72 -10.47
C THR A 118 8.55 -6.93 -11.65
N ASP A 119 7.23 -6.89 -11.79
CA ASP A 119 6.57 -6.10 -12.85
C ASP A 119 6.66 -4.59 -12.57
N ALA A 120 6.71 -4.20 -11.31
CA ALA A 120 6.80 -2.81 -10.87
C ALA A 120 8.26 -2.34 -10.70
N ASP A 121 9.13 -3.22 -10.26
CA ASP A 121 10.57 -3.00 -10.02
C ASP A 121 11.37 -4.19 -10.57
N PRO A 122 11.72 -4.20 -11.89
CA PRO A 122 12.49 -5.26 -12.52
C PRO A 122 13.80 -5.51 -11.80
N GLY A 123 13.99 -6.77 -11.34
CA GLY A 123 15.14 -7.18 -10.54
C GLY A 123 15.05 -6.81 -9.05
N ASN A 124 13.96 -6.21 -8.62
CA ASN A 124 13.74 -5.75 -7.23
C ASN A 124 14.94 -4.90 -6.75
N GLU A 125 15.28 -3.88 -7.56
CA GLU A 125 16.49 -3.08 -7.33
C GLU A 125 16.26 -1.88 -6.41
N TYR A 126 15.02 -1.35 -6.35
CA TYR A 126 14.70 -0.09 -5.66
C TYR A 126 13.80 -0.25 -4.45
N ALA A 127 12.99 -1.31 -4.42
CA ALA A 127 11.96 -1.51 -3.43
C ALA A 127 12.17 -2.82 -2.65
N VAL A 128 11.93 -2.76 -1.34
CA VAL A 128 11.98 -3.92 -0.44
C VAL A 128 10.60 -4.11 0.17
N PRO A 129 9.88 -5.20 -0.13
CA PRO A 129 8.57 -5.47 0.45
C PRO A 129 8.56 -5.31 1.97
N TYR A 130 7.55 -4.61 2.49
CA TYR A 130 7.34 -4.37 3.91
C TYR A 130 6.07 -5.07 4.41
N PHE A 131 4.92 -4.69 3.87
CA PHE A 131 3.64 -5.33 4.09
C PHE A 131 2.92 -5.62 2.78
N SER A 132 1.97 -6.55 2.83
CA SER A 132 1.04 -6.84 1.76
C SER A 132 -0.37 -7.04 2.32
N GLY A 133 -1.36 -6.88 1.47
CA GLY A 133 -2.74 -7.08 1.86
C GLY A 133 -3.69 -7.10 0.68
N VAL A 134 -4.97 -7.08 1.01
CA VAL A 134 -6.06 -7.12 0.05
C VAL A 134 -6.99 -5.94 0.22
N ASN A 135 -7.58 -5.49 -0.88
CA ASN A 135 -8.72 -4.60 -0.87
C ASN A 135 -10.00 -5.44 -0.87
N THR A 136 -10.81 -5.24 0.14
CA THR A 136 -12.03 -6.02 0.34
C THR A 136 -13.13 -5.15 0.95
N LEU A 137 -14.13 -5.75 1.58
CA LEU A 137 -15.23 -5.01 2.25
C LEU A 137 -15.61 -5.67 3.57
N ALA A 138 -16.21 -4.87 4.44
CA ALA A 138 -16.78 -5.36 5.70
C ALA A 138 -18.25 -4.95 5.83
N ILE A 139 -19.01 -5.82 6.49
CA ILE A 139 -20.41 -5.58 6.85
C ILE A 139 -20.61 -5.84 8.34
N THR A 140 -21.47 -4.99 8.98
CA THR A 140 -21.82 -5.19 10.40
C THR A 140 -22.99 -6.16 10.57
N ALA A 141 -23.21 -6.65 11.81
CA ALA A 141 -24.38 -7.47 12.15
C ALA A 141 -25.69 -6.77 11.78
N LYS A 142 -25.78 -5.44 11.99
CA LYS A 142 -26.97 -4.65 11.59
C LYS A 142 -27.17 -4.67 10.07
N GLY A 143 -26.10 -4.55 9.28
CA GLY A 143 -26.18 -4.65 7.83
C GLY A 143 -26.69 -6.03 7.39
N LYS A 144 -26.19 -7.10 8.00
CA LYS A 144 -26.68 -8.47 7.72
C LYS A 144 -28.15 -8.66 8.09
N GLU A 145 -28.58 -8.12 9.23
CA GLU A 145 -29.98 -8.15 9.66
C GLU A 145 -30.91 -7.52 8.60
N LEU A 146 -30.55 -6.33 8.08
CA LEU A 146 -31.32 -5.63 7.05
C LEU A 146 -31.42 -6.41 5.72
N LEU A 147 -30.48 -7.34 5.48
CA LEU A 147 -30.50 -8.25 4.33
C LEU A 147 -31.25 -9.57 4.61
N GLY A 148 -31.83 -9.73 5.80
CA GLY A 148 -32.49 -10.98 6.22
C GLY A 148 -31.50 -12.10 6.51
N GLY A 149 -30.26 -11.80 6.88
CA GLY A 149 -29.21 -12.73 7.26
C GLY A 149 -28.54 -13.47 6.08
N LYS A 150 -28.92 -13.15 4.83
CA LYS A 150 -28.34 -13.78 3.63
C LYS A 150 -27.45 -12.80 2.89
N LEU A 151 -26.18 -13.18 2.68
CA LEU A 151 -25.26 -12.45 1.83
C LEU A 151 -25.30 -12.97 0.40
N PRO A 152 -25.02 -12.13 -0.63
CA PRO A 152 -24.90 -12.60 -2.02
C PRO A 152 -23.69 -13.53 -2.19
N GLU A 153 -23.71 -14.36 -3.22
CA GLU A 153 -22.59 -15.24 -3.57
C GLU A 153 -21.31 -14.44 -3.86
N ASN A 154 -21.44 -13.35 -4.64
CA ASN A 154 -20.35 -12.40 -4.79
C ASN A 154 -20.53 -11.26 -3.78
N GLY A 155 -19.64 -11.19 -2.79
CA GLY A 155 -19.70 -10.14 -1.75
C GLY A 155 -19.65 -8.72 -2.29
N TRP A 156 -19.04 -8.47 -3.47
CA TRP A 156 -19.02 -7.14 -4.11
C TRP A 156 -20.41 -6.66 -4.54
N ASP A 157 -21.38 -7.57 -4.73
CA ASP A 157 -22.77 -7.21 -5.01
C ASP A 157 -23.36 -6.32 -3.92
N LEU A 158 -22.96 -6.51 -2.67
CA LEU A 158 -23.37 -5.68 -1.53
C LEU A 158 -23.06 -4.19 -1.75
N MET A 159 -21.90 -3.92 -2.39
CA MET A 159 -21.42 -2.56 -2.61
C MET A 159 -21.87 -1.98 -3.96
N PHE A 160 -21.99 -2.82 -5.00
CA PHE A 160 -22.15 -2.33 -6.37
C PHE A 160 -23.53 -2.54 -7.00
N LYS A 161 -24.45 -3.22 -6.29
CA LYS A 161 -25.83 -3.38 -6.76
C LYS A 161 -26.84 -2.59 -5.92
N PRO A 162 -27.66 -1.73 -6.55
CA PRO A 162 -28.70 -0.95 -5.86
C PRO A 162 -29.67 -1.79 -5.04
N GLU A 163 -29.95 -3.03 -5.43
CA GLU A 163 -30.83 -3.95 -4.69
C GLU A 163 -30.36 -4.24 -3.26
N TYR A 164 -29.04 -4.16 -3.00
CA TYR A 164 -28.45 -4.32 -1.67
C TYR A 164 -28.23 -2.97 -1.00
N THR A 165 -27.64 -1.99 -1.71
CA THR A 165 -27.34 -0.69 -1.11
C THR A 165 -28.59 0.05 -0.65
N ASN A 166 -29.68 -0.05 -1.37
CA ASN A 166 -31.00 0.49 -0.96
C ASN A 166 -31.47 -0.05 0.39
N LYS A 167 -31.23 -1.31 0.71
CA LYS A 167 -31.55 -1.92 2.00
C LYS A 167 -30.60 -1.44 3.11
N LEU A 168 -29.34 -1.19 2.76
CA LEU A 168 -28.28 -0.85 3.70
C LEU A 168 -28.13 0.65 3.97
N LYS A 169 -28.72 1.53 3.14
CA LYS A 169 -28.54 2.98 3.27
C LYS A 169 -28.94 3.54 4.63
N SER A 170 -29.91 2.91 5.31
CA SER A 170 -30.39 3.34 6.63
C SER A 170 -29.36 3.12 7.74
N CYS A 171 -28.46 2.17 7.60
CA CYS A 171 -27.38 1.91 8.57
C CYS A 171 -26.04 2.54 8.17
N GLY A 172 -25.98 3.18 7.00
CA GLY A 172 -24.81 3.91 6.50
C GLY A 172 -23.87 3.08 5.66
N ILE A 173 -23.65 3.54 4.43
CA ILE A 173 -22.66 2.98 3.49
C ILE A 173 -21.55 4.00 3.30
N ALA A 174 -20.30 3.59 3.41
CA ALA A 174 -19.16 4.39 3.05
C ALA A 174 -18.48 3.86 1.78
N LEU A 175 -18.15 4.77 0.87
CA LEU A 175 -17.19 4.49 -0.18
C LEU A 175 -15.79 4.94 0.27
N TRP A 176 -14.82 4.09 0.07
CA TRP A 176 -13.43 4.41 0.32
C TRP A 176 -12.96 5.52 -0.63
N ASP A 177 -12.56 6.68 -0.09
CA ASP A 177 -12.27 7.90 -0.87
C ASP A 177 -10.90 7.83 -1.57
N THR A 178 -10.73 6.83 -2.40
CA THR A 178 -9.52 6.61 -3.20
C THR A 178 -9.87 6.06 -4.58
N PRO A 179 -10.01 6.92 -5.59
CA PRO A 179 -10.37 6.50 -6.95
C PRO A 179 -9.33 5.56 -7.56
N SER A 180 -8.05 5.68 -7.20
CA SER A 180 -6.96 4.82 -7.67
C SER A 180 -7.12 3.35 -7.22
N GLU A 181 -7.86 3.11 -6.14
CA GLU A 181 -8.17 1.78 -5.63
C GLU A 181 -9.57 1.31 -6.09
N MET A 182 -10.57 2.18 -5.98
CA MET A 182 -11.96 1.83 -6.25
C MET A 182 -12.22 1.52 -7.73
N PHE A 183 -11.66 2.28 -8.67
CA PHE A 183 -11.90 2.01 -10.09
C PHE A 183 -11.36 0.66 -10.56
N PRO A 184 -10.11 0.22 -10.23
CA PRO A 184 -9.65 -1.13 -10.51
C PRO A 184 -10.56 -2.23 -9.97
N ILE A 185 -11.07 -2.08 -8.74
CA ILE A 185 -12.00 -3.02 -8.13
C ILE A 185 -13.30 -3.11 -8.93
N VAL A 186 -13.89 -1.97 -9.27
CA VAL A 186 -15.14 -1.94 -10.07
C VAL A 186 -14.92 -2.49 -11.46
N LEU A 187 -13.80 -2.14 -12.13
CA LEU A 187 -13.45 -2.70 -13.44
C LEU A 187 -13.34 -4.22 -13.39
N LYS A 188 -12.63 -4.77 -12.38
CA LYS A 188 -12.55 -6.22 -12.18
C LYS A 188 -13.93 -6.83 -11.93
N TYR A 189 -14.76 -6.19 -11.12
CA TYR A 189 -16.12 -6.63 -10.81
C TYR A 189 -17.00 -6.74 -12.05
N ILE A 190 -16.92 -5.80 -13.00
CA ILE A 190 -17.67 -5.84 -14.27
C ILE A 190 -16.97 -6.64 -15.37
N GLY A 191 -15.88 -7.37 -15.04
CA GLY A 191 -15.15 -8.22 -15.99
C GLY A 191 -14.26 -7.48 -16.99
N LYS A 192 -13.82 -6.26 -16.66
CA LYS A 192 -12.92 -5.44 -17.46
C LYS A 192 -11.49 -5.47 -16.93
N ASP A 193 -10.55 -4.93 -17.72
CA ASP A 193 -9.15 -4.79 -17.31
C ASP A 193 -9.02 -3.77 -16.17
N PRO A 194 -8.53 -4.18 -14.98
CA PRO A 194 -8.34 -3.28 -13.84
C PRO A 194 -7.42 -2.07 -14.14
N LYS A 195 -6.56 -2.15 -15.14
CA LYS A 195 -5.70 -1.03 -15.57
C LYS A 195 -6.51 0.15 -16.16
N GLY A 196 -7.76 -0.11 -16.60
CA GLY A 196 -8.60 0.92 -17.21
C GLY A 196 -8.01 1.53 -18.47
N THR A 197 -7.36 0.68 -19.30
CA THR A 197 -6.69 1.14 -20.52
C THR A 197 -7.68 1.62 -21.60
N ASN A 198 -8.92 1.12 -21.55
CA ASN A 198 -10.02 1.56 -22.42
C ASN A 198 -10.88 2.60 -21.66
N PRO A 199 -10.94 3.87 -22.13
CA PRO A 199 -11.75 4.91 -21.50
C PRO A 199 -13.24 4.59 -21.39
N ALA A 200 -13.80 3.81 -22.33
CA ALA A 200 -15.22 3.41 -22.28
C ALA A 200 -15.51 2.46 -21.10
N ASP A 201 -14.58 1.56 -20.76
CA ASP A 201 -14.72 0.66 -19.62
C ASP A 201 -14.68 1.44 -18.29
N VAL A 202 -13.86 2.51 -18.24
CA VAL A 202 -13.81 3.42 -17.08
C VAL A 202 -15.13 4.17 -16.90
N GLU A 203 -15.77 4.61 -18.00
CA GLU A 203 -17.11 5.21 -17.95
C GLU A 203 -18.17 4.18 -17.51
N GLU A 204 -18.06 2.91 -17.93
CA GLU A 204 -18.96 1.85 -17.49
C GLU A 204 -18.81 1.61 -15.98
N ALA A 205 -17.59 1.54 -15.47
CA ALA A 205 -17.31 1.45 -14.03
C ALA A 205 -17.89 2.65 -13.25
N ALA A 206 -17.77 3.87 -13.79
CA ALA A 206 -18.35 5.05 -13.18
C ALA A 206 -19.88 4.98 -13.09
N LYS A 207 -20.57 4.41 -14.11
CA LYS A 207 -22.04 4.21 -14.06
C LYS A 207 -22.46 3.26 -12.94
N VAL A 208 -21.68 2.21 -12.66
CA VAL A 208 -21.93 1.32 -11.52
C VAL A 208 -21.91 2.12 -10.22
N LEU A 209 -20.86 2.93 -10.03
CA LEU A 209 -20.74 3.78 -8.83
C LEU A 209 -21.84 4.84 -8.75
N GLN A 210 -22.23 5.45 -9.87
CA GLN A 210 -23.36 6.40 -9.95
C GLN A 210 -24.69 5.73 -9.56
N GLY A 211 -24.90 4.47 -9.96
CA GLY A 211 -26.09 3.71 -9.63
C GLY A 211 -26.33 3.54 -8.13
N ILE A 212 -25.25 3.46 -7.34
CA ILE A 212 -25.34 3.31 -5.88
C ILE A 212 -25.14 4.61 -5.11
N ARG A 213 -24.77 5.69 -5.80
CA ARG A 213 -24.47 6.99 -5.18
C ARG A 213 -25.57 7.53 -4.24
N PRO A 214 -26.88 7.42 -4.56
CA PRO A 214 -27.95 7.90 -3.69
C PRO A 214 -27.98 7.22 -2.31
N ASP A 215 -27.42 6.02 -2.19
CA ASP A 215 -27.41 5.22 -0.96
C ASP A 215 -26.13 5.42 -0.13
N VAL A 216 -25.11 6.07 -0.72
CA VAL A 216 -23.83 6.32 -0.05
C VAL A 216 -23.95 7.48 0.92
N LYS A 217 -23.71 7.20 2.22
CA LYS A 217 -23.73 8.19 3.30
C LYS A 217 -22.50 9.09 3.27
N GLN A 218 -21.32 8.49 3.02
CA GLN A 218 -20.06 9.24 3.07
C GLN A 218 -19.00 8.66 2.14
N PHE A 219 -18.06 9.53 1.76
CA PHE A 219 -16.78 9.17 1.18
C PHE A 219 -15.71 9.39 2.25
N SER A 220 -14.94 8.38 2.59
CA SER A 220 -13.96 8.47 3.69
C SER A 220 -12.72 7.62 3.40
N ALA A 221 -11.55 8.22 3.60
CA ALA A 221 -10.29 7.50 3.67
C ALA A 221 -10.03 6.95 5.08
N SER A 222 -10.70 7.54 6.11
CA SER A 222 -10.55 7.18 7.53
C SER A 222 -11.86 6.58 8.06
N TYR A 223 -12.11 5.32 7.74
CA TYR A 223 -13.37 4.63 8.05
C TYR A 223 -13.30 3.71 9.28
N ILE A 224 -12.11 3.41 9.81
CA ILE A 224 -11.88 2.42 10.88
C ILE A 224 -12.79 2.69 12.08
N ASP A 225 -12.74 3.90 12.62
CA ASP A 225 -13.48 4.24 13.83
C ASP A 225 -14.99 4.31 13.60
N SER A 226 -15.43 4.84 12.44
CA SER A 226 -16.86 4.88 12.09
C SER A 226 -17.44 3.48 11.94
N LEU A 227 -16.68 2.54 11.38
CA LEU A 227 -17.07 1.13 11.29
C LEU A 227 -17.06 0.48 12.67
N ALA A 228 -16.02 0.69 13.47
CA ALA A 228 -15.90 0.13 14.81
C ALA A 228 -17.03 0.59 15.74
N ARG A 229 -17.53 1.83 15.59
CA ARG A 229 -18.67 2.35 16.36
C ARG A 229 -20.04 2.01 15.76
N GLY A 230 -20.07 1.35 14.59
CA GLY A 230 -21.33 1.01 13.90
C GLY A 230 -22.07 2.20 13.29
N GLU A 231 -21.38 3.33 13.05
CA GLU A 231 -21.93 4.52 12.37
C GLU A 231 -22.13 4.29 10.87
N ILE A 232 -21.40 3.33 10.33
CA ILE A 232 -21.53 2.75 8.99
C ILE A 232 -21.61 1.23 9.11
N CYS A 233 -22.37 0.61 8.24
CA CYS A 233 -22.58 -0.84 8.27
C CYS A 233 -22.00 -1.59 7.07
N LEU A 234 -21.58 -0.87 6.04
CA LEU A 234 -20.91 -1.41 4.87
C LEU A 234 -19.82 -0.44 4.42
N VAL A 235 -18.62 -0.95 4.18
CA VAL A 235 -17.51 -0.18 3.63
C VAL A 235 -16.55 -1.11 2.87
N ALA A 236 -16.02 -0.62 1.72
CA ALA A 236 -14.86 -1.20 1.07
C ALA A 236 -13.59 -0.55 1.60
N GLY A 237 -12.50 -1.30 1.75
CA GLY A 237 -11.23 -0.80 2.26
C GLY A 237 -10.13 -1.86 2.31
N ASN A 238 -9.03 -1.54 2.97
CA ASN A 238 -7.94 -2.47 3.21
C ASN A 238 -8.36 -3.56 4.21
N GLY A 239 -8.01 -4.80 3.93
CA GLY A 239 -8.35 -5.94 4.79
C GLY A 239 -7.84 -5.79 6.23
N GLY A 240 -6.62 -5.28 6.42
CA GLY A 240 -6.06 -5.01 7.74
C GLY A 240 -6.86 -3.95 8.50
N ASP A 241 -7.15 -2.80 7.87
CA ASP A 241 -7.94 -1.73 8.49
C ASP A 241 -9.33 -2.21 8.92
N LEU A 242 -9.96 -3.05 8.09
CA LEU A 242 -11.27 -3.63 8.39
C LEU A 242 -11.20 -4.61 9.58
N ASN A 243 -10.11 -5.40 9.68
CA ASN A 243 -9.86 -6.26 10.83
C ASN A 243 -9.48 -5.45 12.09
N LEU A 244 -8.75 -4.34 11.94
CA LEU A 244 -8.47 -3.43 13.05
C LEU A 244 -9.78 -2.79 13.58
N ALA A 245 -10.69 -2.38 12.69
CA ALA A 245 -12.00 -1.89 13.10
C ALA A 245 -12.80 -2.97 13.85
N LYS A 246 -12.74 -4.23 13.39
CA LYS A 246 -13.36 -5.37 14.08
C LYS A 246 -12.78 -5.55 15.47
N ALA A 247 -11.44 -5.58 15.61
CA ALA A 247 -10.78 -5.73 16.90
C ALA A 247 -11.16 -4.59 17.88
N ARG A 248 -11.18 -3.33 17.42
CA ARG A 248 -11.62 -2.18 18.23
C ARG A 248 -13.08 -2.30 18.70
N ALA A 249 -13.97 -2.79 17.83
CA ALA A 249 -15.36 -3.03 18.20
C ALA A 249 -15.52 -4.13 19.26
N GLU A 250 -14.74 -5.21 19.13
CA GLU A 250 -14.73 -6.32 20.08
C GLU A 250 -14.16 -5.89 21.44
N GLU A 251 -13.06 -5.14 21.45
CA GLU A 251 -12.46 -4.58 22.67
C GLU A 251 -13.42 -3.62 23.38
N ALA A 252 -14.11 -2.75 22.63
CA ALA A 252 -15.12 -1.83 23.16
C ALA A 252 -16.39 -2.54 23.62
N LYS A 253 -16.58 -3.82 23.31
CA LYS A 253 -17.78 -4.63 23.65
C LYS A 253 -19.09 -3.98 23.21
N ASN A 254 -19.08 -3.29 22.08
CA ASN A 254 -20.22 -2.50 21.58
C ASN A 254 -21.22 -3.29 20.71
N ASN A 255 -20.98 -4.60 20.52
CA ASN A 255 -21.86 -5.53 19.79
C ASN A 255 -22.11 -5.16 18.32
N VAL A 256 -21.21 -4.41 17.66
CA VAL A 256 -21.35 -4.03 16.25
C VAL A 256 -21.30 -5.26 15.34
N GLY A 257 -20.52 -6.28 15.69
CA GLY A 257 -20.44 -7.56 14.97
C GLY A 257 -19.94 -7.41 13.54
N ILE A 258 -18.70 -6.99 13.36
CA ILE A 258 -18.09 -6.75 12.04
C ILE A 258 -17.64 -8.09 11.43
N GLU A 259 -18.05 -8.34 10.19
CA GLU A 259 -17.54 -9.43 9.35
C GLU A 259 -16.78 -8.84 8.17
N VAL A 260 -15.49 -9.21 8.03
CA VAL A 260 -14.65 -8.86 6.88
C VAL A 260 -14.80 -9.97 5.85
N LEU A 261 -15.26 -9.61 4.66
CA LEU A 261 -15.55 -10.57 3.59
C LEU A 261 -14.32 -10.81 2.71
N THR A 262 -14.33 -11.93 1.96
CA THR A 262 -13.27 -12.26 1.00
C THR A 262 -13.91 -12.64 -0.35
N PRO A 263 -14.51 -11.65 -1.05
CA PRO A 263 -15.16 -11.88 -2.34
C PRO A 263 -14.13 -12.21 -3.43
N LYS A 264 -14.58 -12.88 -4.50
CA LYS A 264 -13.74 -13.07 -5.68
C LYS A 264 -13.37 -11.73 -6.31
N GLY A 265 -12.16 -11.63 -6.83
CA GLY A 265 -11.70 -10.41 -7.50
C GLY A 265 -11.20 -9.33 -6.55
N MET A 266 -10.70 -9.70 -5.36
CA MET A 266 -9.99 -8.75 -4.48
C MET A 266 -8.75 -8.18 -5.17
N GLY A 267 -8.45 -6.91 -4.89
CA GLY A 267 -7.19 -6.29 -5.28
C GLY A 267 -6.08 -6.64 -4.28
N PHE A 268 -4.90 -7.02 -4.78
CA PHE A 268 -3.71 -7.27 -3.95
C PHE A 268 -2.76 -6.09 -4.07
N TRP A 269 -2.26 -5.62 -2.94
CA TRP A 269 -1.26 -4.58 -2.89
C TRP A 269 -0.03 -5.04 -2.11
N ILE A 270 1.11 -4.44 -2.45
CA ILE A 270 2.37 -4.58 -1.73
C ILE A 270 2.86 -3.17 -1.48
N GLU A 271 3.25 -2.90 -0.26
CA GLU A 271 3.94 -1.67 0.12
C GLU A 271 5.37 -2.00 0.47
N SER A 272 6.26 -1.15 0.01
CA SER A 272 7.68 -1.44 0.04
C SER A 272 8.49 -0.26 0.55
N TRP A 273 9.51 -0.55 1.36
CA TRP A 273 10.54 0.41 1.68
C TRP A 273 11.28 0.84 0.42
N VAL A 274 11.45 2.14 0.27
CA VAL A 274 12.29 2.76 -0.77
C VAL A 274 13.21 3.78 -0.12
N ILE A 275 14.38 4.01 -0.73
CA ILE A 275 15.35 5.01 -0.31
C ILE A 275 15.27 6.19 -1.29
N PRO A 276 14.78 7.37 -0.88
CA PRO A 276 14.72 8.55 -1.73
C PRO A 276 16.06 8.92 -2.33
N LYS A 277 16.04 9.53 -3.53
CA LYS A 277 17.25 9.97 -4.24
C LYS A 277 18.12 10.91 -3.42
N ASP A 278 17.50 11.76 -2.63
CA ASP A 278 18.11 12.79 -1.79
C ASP A 278 18.40 12.33 -0.35
N ALA A 279 18.17 11.05 -0.03
CA ALA A 279 18.42 10.49 1.30
C ALA A 279 19.88 10.70 1.73
N LYS A 280 20.06 11.18 2.95
CA LYS A 280 21.38 11.51 3.52
C LYS A 280 21.91 10.38 4.42
N ASN A 281 21.01 9.61 5.03
CA ASN A 281 21.32 8.62 6.05
C ASN A 281 21.13 7.19 5.51
N VAL A 282 21.65 6.91 4.30
CA VAL A 282 21.42 5.68 3.53
C VAL A 282 21.83 4.42 4.31
N ALA A 283 22.93 4.47 5.09
CA ALA A 283 23.36 3.35 5.92
C ALA A 283 22.35 3.02 7.02
N ASN A 284 21.78 4.04 7.68
CA ASN A 284 20.75 3.84 8.70
C ASN A 284 19.42 3.39 8.09
N ALA A 285 19.11 3.85 6.86
CA ALA A 285 17.95 3.37 6.10
C ALA A 285 18.03 1.85 5.85
N HIS A 286 19.18 1.35 5.37
CA HIS A 286 19.37 -0.09 5.17
C HIS A 286 19.29 -0.87 6.50
N LYS A 287 19.84 -0.34 7.59
CA LYS A 287 19.74 -0.98 8.92
C LYS A 287 18.28 -1.08 9.37
N TYR A 288 17.47 -0.02 9.13
CA TYR A 288 16.06 -0.03 9.51
C TYR A 288 15.26 -1.02 8.65
N ILE A 289 15.48 -1.03 7.33
CA ILE A 289 14.89 -2.04 6.44
C ILE A 289 15.23 -3.46 6.94
N ASN A 290 16.52 -3.72 7.21
CA ASN A 290 16.94 -5.03 7.73
C ASN A 290 16.26 -5.38 9.07
N TYR A 291 16.12 -4.41 9.97
CA TYR A 291 15.45 -4.56 11.25
C TYR A 291 13.98 -4.94 11.08
N THR A 292 13.23 -4.26 10.19
CA THR A 292 11.82 -4.54 9.95
C THR A 292 11.57 -5.91 9.29
N LEU A 293 12.58 -6.53 8.69
CA LEU A 293 12.53 -7.89 8.12
C LEU A 293 12.95 -8.98 9.11
N ASP A 294 13.40 -8.62 10.31
CA ASP A 294 13.61 -9.60 11.38
C ASP A 294 12.28 -10.28 11.72
N PRO A 295 12.23 -11.63 11.85
CA PRO A 295 10.96 -12.33 12.07
C PRO A 295 10.20 -11.92 13.33
N GLU A 296 10.89 -11.60 14.44
CA GLU A 296 10.24 -11.17 15.69
C GLU A 296 9.65 -9.75 15.52
N ILE A 297 10.43 -8.85 14.92
CA ILE A 297 10.02 -7.46 14.71
C ILE A 297 8.89 -7.39 13.68
N ALA A 298 9.00 -8.14 12.59
CA ALA A 298 7.99 -8.22 11.55
C ALA A 298 6.66 -8.79 12.10
N ALA A 299 6.72 -9.83 12.94
CA ALA A 299 5.55 -10.39 13.60
C ALA A 299 4.91 -9.40 14.58
N LYS A 300 5.71 -8.72 15.39
CA LYS A 300 5.23 -7.69 16.32
C LYS A 300 4.51 -6.56 15.59
N ASN A 301 5.12 -6.05 14.51
CA ASN A 301 4.50 -5.04 13.67
C ASN A 301 3.22 -5.59 13.00
N GLY A 302 3.26 -6.80 12.42
CA GLY A 302 2.10 -7.42 11.78
C GLY A 302 0.91 -7.62 12.72
N ASN A 303 1.16 -8.02 13.98
CA ASN A 303 0.11 -8.13 15.00
C ASN A 303 -0.50 -6.78 15.35
N ALA A 304 0.34 -5.75 15.51
CA ALA A 304 -0.13 -4.41 15.88
C ALA A 304 -0.97 -3.74 14.79
N VAL A 305 -0.60 -3.93 13.50
CA VAL A 305 -1.27 -3.26 12.37
C VAL A 305 -2.25 -4.17 11.62
N THR A 306 -2.31 -5.48 11.96
CA THR A 306 -3.20 -6.48 11.33
C THR A 306 -2.99 -6.66 9.83
N PHE A 307 -1.74 -6.50 9.34
CA PHE A 307 -1.33 -6.77 7.96
C PHE A 307 -0.31 -7.91 7.88
N ALA A 308 -0.21 -8.54 6.70
CA ALA A 308 0.76 -9.59 6.44
C ALA A 308 2.16 -8.98 6.21
N PRO A 309 3.12 -9.19 7.11
CA PRO A 309 4.49 -8.72 6.90
C PRO A 309 5.17 -9.49 5.77
N ALA A 310 6.07 -8.83 5.06
CA ALA A 310 6.80 -9.45 3.97
C ALA A 310 7.79 -10.54 4.42
N SER A 311 8.20 -10.53 5.69
CA SER A 311 9.04 -11.56 6.30
C SER A 311 8.26 -12.86 6.47
N LEU A 312 8.48 -13.85 5.61
CA LEU A 312 7.76 -15.13 5.62
C LEU A 312 7.86 -15.86 6.97
N PRO A 313 9.04 -15.98 7.63
CA PRO A 313 9.14 -16.66 8.92
C PRO A 313 8.46 -15.89 10.07
N ALA A 314 8.10 -14.62 9.89
CA ALA A 314 7.32 -13.87 10.87
C ALA A 314 5.92 -14.46 11.07
N ARG A 315 5.35 -15.09 10.03
CA ARG A 315 4.02 -15.72 10.07
C ARG A 315 3.89 -16.75 11.20
N GLU A 316 4.96 -17.50 11.49
CA GLU A 316 4.97 -18.50 12.58
C GLU A 316 4.98 -17.88 13.98
N LYS A 317 5.28 -16.58 14.07
CA LYS A 317 5.40 -15.82 15.32
C LYS A 317 4.24 -14.84 15.54
N MET A 318 3.37 -14.70 14.55
CA MET A 318 2.17 -13.87 14.65
C MET A 318 1.04 -14.60 15.41
N ASP A 319 0.09 -13.82 15.88
CA ASP A 319 -1.14 -14.33 16.47
C ASP A 319 -1.86 -15.25 15.50
N LYS A 320 -2.14 -16.47 15.95
CA LYS A 320 -2.73 -17.52 15.12
C LYS A 320 -4.06 -17.09 14.50
N ALA A 321 -4.88 -16.34 15.25
CA ALA A 321 -6.15 -15.81 14.74
C ALA A 321 -5.97 -14.88 13.55
N LEU A 322 -4.91 -14.06 13.51
CA LEU A 322 -4.59 -13.19 12.37
C LEU A 322 -4.09 -14.01 11.18
N VAL A 323 -3.23 -15.00 11.43
CA VAL A 323 -2.66 -15.87 10.37
C VAL A 323 -3.75 -16.70 9.68
N GLU A 324 -4.80 -17.10 10.39
CA GLU A 324 -5.95 -17.84 9.87
C GLU A 324 -6.99 -16.94 9.19
N THR A 325 -6.83 -15.62 9.28
CA THR A 325 -7.75 -14.64 8.69
C THR A 325 -7.46 -14.40 7.22
N ARG A 326 -8.35 -14.87 6.31
CA ARG A 326 -8.19 -14.80 4.85
C ARG A 326 -8.07 -13.38 4.29
N SER A 327 -8.65 -12.38 4.93
CA SER A 327 -8.52 -10.99 4.54
C SER A 327 -7.17 -10.36 4.93
N ILE A 328 -6.33 -11.08 5.69
CA ILE A 328 -4.94 -10.72 6.01
C ILE A 328 -3.98 -11.64 5.22
N PHE A 329 -4.22 -12.94 5.29
CA PHE A 329 -3.44 -13.97 4.58
C PHE A 329 -4.31 -14.69 3.55
N PRO A 330 -4.47 -14.14 2.33
CA PRO A 330 -5.30 -14.72 1.29
C PRO A 330 -4.78 -16.10 0.87
N THR A 331 -5.71 -16.99 0.51
CA THR A 331 -5.39 -18.32 -0.01
C THR A 331 -4.84 -18.23 -1.44
N ALA A 332 -4.22 -19.31 -1.93
CA ALA A 332 -3.79 -19.40 -3.32
C ALA A 332 -4.97 -19.21 -4.31
N GLN A 333 -6.19 -19.64 -3.93
CA GLN A 333 -7.39 -19.44 -4.75
C GLN A 333 -7.82 -17.97 -4.76
N ASP A 334 -7.76 -17.27 -3.62
CA ASP A 334 -8.05 -15.84 -3.55
C ASP A 334 -7.09 -15.05 -4.46
N MET A 335 -5.79 -15.44 -4.44
CA MET A 335 -4.78 -14.83 -5.31
C MET A 335 -5.06 -15.07 -6.79
N ALA A 336 -5.49 -16.30 -7.17
CA ALA A 336 -5.81 -16.63 -8.55
C ALA A 336 -7.07 -15.90 -9.07
N ASP A 337 -8.08 -15.73 -8.23
CA ASP A 337 -9.33 -15.04 -8.56
C ASP A 337 -9.17 -13.50 -8.55
N GLY A 338 -8.17 -12.99 -7.84
CA GLY A 338 -7.91 -11.57 -7.65
C GLY A 338 -7.08 -10.91 -8.76
N PHE A 339 -6.50 -9.77 -8.42
CA PHE A 339 -5.56 -9.04 -9.30
C PHE A 339 -4.61 -8.19 -8.46
N VAL A 340 -3.39 -7.97 -8.97
CA VAL A 340 -2.47 -7.02 -8.34
C VAL A 340 -2.91 -5.60 -8.70
N MET A 341 -2.94 -4.70 -7.71
CA MET A 341 -3.30 -3.29 -7.92
C MET A 341 -2.40 -2.68 -9.00
N PRO A 342 -2.99 -2.22 -10.13
CA PRO A 342 -2.22 -1.85 -11.29
C PRO A 342 -1.76 -0.39 -11.24
N GLN A 343 -0.64 -0.10 -11.89
CA GLN A 343 -0.34 1.26 -12.29
C GLN A 343 -1.32 1.72 -13.38
N MET A 344 -2.07 2.77 -13.11
CA MET A 344 -2.87 3.45 -14.13
C MET A 344 -2.02 4.44 -14.93
N SER A 345 -2.35 4.60 -16.21
CA SER A 345 -1.80 5.70 -17.04
C SER A 345 -2.22 7.07 -16.49
N ASP A 346 -1.48 8.12 -16.81
CA ASP A 346 -1.85 9.49 -16.42
C ASP A 346 -3.23 9.90 -16.99
N ALA A 347 -3.55 9.43 -18.19
CA ALA A 347 -4.86 9.66 -18.82
C ALA A 347 -5.98 8.98 -18.01
N THR A 348 -5.79 7.72 -17.62
CA THR A 348 -6.74 6.96 -16.80
C THR A 348 -6.89 7.60 -15.42
N LYS A 349 -5.78 7.97 -14.74
CA LYS A 349 -5.81 8.68 -13.45
C LYS A 349 -6.63 9.98 -13.54
N LYS A 350 -6.40 10.78 -14.58
CA LYS A 350 -7.15 12.03 -14.80
C LYS A 350 -8.64 11.75 -15.01
N GLN A 351 -8.99 10.74 -15.81
CA GLN A 351 -10.37 10.36 -16.07
C GLN A 351 -11.06 9.89 -14.78
N THR A 352 -10.47 8.92 -14.07
CA THR A 352 -11.03 8.36 -12.84
C THR A 352 -11.18 9.43 -11.75
N THR A 353 -10.19 10.31 -11.58
CA THR A 353 -10.28 11.43 -10.64
C THR A 353 -11.43 12.38 -11.00
N THR A 354 -11.58 12.71 -12.28
CA THR A 354 -12.67 13.59 -12.75
C THR A 354 -14.04 12.97 -12.51
N LEU A 355 -14.20 11.68 -12.83
CA LEU A 355 -15.46 10.94 -12.59
C LEU A 355 -15.76 10.79 -11.12
N TRP A 356 -14.73 10.55 -10.29
CA TRP A 356 -14.88 10.47 -8.84
C TRP A 356 -15.36 11.78 -8.21
N GLN A 357 -14.81 12.91 -8.65
CA GLN A 357 -15.27 14.23 -8.19
C GLN A 357 -16.73 14.50 -8.59
N LYS A 358 -17.13 14.14 -9.82
CA LYS A 358 -18.53 14.22 -10.24
C LYS A 358 -19.43 13.33 -9.37
N LEU A 359 -19.00 12.09 -9.11
CA LEU A 359 -19.71 11.16 -8.23
C LEU A 359 -19.94 11.76 -6.84
N LYS A 360 -18.90 12.35 -6.22
CA LYS A 360 -18.98 12.95 -4.87
C LYS A 360 -20.03 14.05 -4.81
N ILE A 361 -20.15 14.88 -5.83
CA ILE A 361 -21.14 15.98 -5.88
C ILE A 361 -22.50 15.56 -6.47
N GLY A 362 -22.70 14.25 -6.72
CA GLY A 362 -23.97 13.72 -7.22
C GLY A 362 -24.28 14.06 -8.69
N LYS A 363 -23.23 14.18 -9.53
CA LYS A 363 -23.36 14.45 -10.97
C LYS A 363 -22.87 13.29 -11.81
#